data_e06896b4691ea509eca05e8d6ae69085
#
_entry.id   e06896b4691ea509eca05e8d6ae69085
#
_cell.length_a   1.000
_cell.length_b   1.000
_cell.length_c   1.000
_cell.angle_alpha   90.00
_cell.angle_beta   90.00
_cell.angle_gamma   90.00
#
_symmetry.space_group_name_H-M   'P 1'
#
loop_
_entity.id
_entity.type
_entity.pdbx_description
1 polymer ?
#
loop_
_entity_poly.entity_id
_entity_poly.type
_entity_poly.pdbx_seq_one_letter_code
_entity_poly.pdbx_strand_id
1 'polypeptide(L)'
;MLLGGSVSCDSYEILHEQIHGWLHRKNISASIRRVSTLPVAIATDIGLVRKENQDRVAVLKFRPASKSKDMVVVALADGMGGMEGGGNAASLTLSTFFTEVVRHSYLSVRECLEKAILKANDAVLKIYKGNGGSTLTAVVLDGSEYITTANVGDSRIYGLTNDGIVQLSEDDTLAALAKKYNNIDFEASEFDSRFGGELVQFIGIDSVLQIHFFDITAPQGGAVLLSSDGAHTIGDNNLNKLFMHSSNTGLYAKRIIDLASWFGGFDNASVAVVEVEGILKDLDVSSGYVINVWDPFGELKLVNLPQTLSNHNENQASSADGKQSEKNKVQGGVVKKTAVKKKTRSRNSNAKNIEKKELNKNEELENISQLDMSFSERNSVKGDKNER
;
A
#
# COMPACT_ATOMS: atom_id res chain seq x y z
N MET A 1 21.42 10.97 -43.58
CA MET A 1 20.39 9.98 -43.16
C MET A 1 20.22 10.07 -41.65
N LEU A 2 19.28 10.89 -41.21
CA LEU A 2 18.90 11.03 -39.80
C LEU A 2 17.72 10.13 -39.58
N LEU A 3 17.96 9.02 -38.87
CA LEU A 3 16.91 8.15 -38.40
C LEU A 3 16.26 8.82 -37.20
N GLY A 4 15.19 9.54 -37.45
CA GLY A 4 14.29 10.03 -36.42
C GLY A 4 13.46 8.89 -35.88
N GLY A 5 13.95 8.18 -34.88
CA GLY A 5 13.12 7.34 -34.02
C GLY A 5 12.27 8.26 -33.16
N SER A 6 10.99 8.38 -33.46
CA SER A 6 10.03 8.97 -32.52
C SER A 6 9.93 8.05 -31.31
N VAL A 7 10.57 8.42 -30.21
CA VAL A 7 10.32 7.82 -28.89
C VAL A 7 8.91 8.27 -28.52
N SER A 8 7.92 7.40 -28.69
CA SER A 8 6.60 7.60 -28.09
C SER A 8 6.78 7.46 -26.58
N CYS A 9 6.89 8.59 -25.87
CA CYS A 9 6.90 8.59 -24.41
C CYS A 9 5.58 7.99 -23.92
N ASP A 10 5.64 6.96 -23.09
CA ASP A 10 4.45 6.36 -22.49
C ASP A 10 3.77 7.43 -21.60
N SER A 11 2.48 7.62 -21.77
CA SER A 11 1.71 8.60 -20.97
C SER A 11 1.85 8.38 -19.45
N TYR A 12 2.12 7.16 -19.02
CA TYR A 12 2.38 6.84 -17.62
C TYR A 12 3.79 7.24 -17.17
N GLU A 13 4.78 7.28 -18.08
CA GLU A 13 6.10 7.85 -17.77
C GLU A 13 5.99 9.34 -17.48
N ILE A 14 5.24 10.08 -18.31
CA ILE A 14 4.96 11.50 -18.09
C ILE A 14 4.23 11.71 -16.76
N LEU A 15 3.19 10.90 -16.48
CA LEU A 15 2.46 10.96 -15.23
C LEU A 15 3.38 10.74 -14.02
N HIS A 16 4.24 9.73 -14.10
CA HIS A 16 5.23 9.43 -13.06
C HIS A 16 6.18 10.60 -12.83
N GLU A 17 6.77 11.17 -13.90
CA GLU A 17 7.71 12.30 -13.80
C GLU A 17 7.05 13.52 -13.15
N GLN A 18 5.80 13.82 -13.50
CA GLN A 18 5.06 14.95 -12.94
C GLN A 18 4.75 14.73 -11.45
N ILE A 19 4.28 13.54 -11.05
CA ILE A 19 4.02 13.22 -9.64
C ILE A 19 5.34 13.19 -8.86
N HIS A 20 6.38 12.58 -9.41
CA HIS A 20 7.69 12.52 -8.76
C HIS A 20 8.28 13.91 -8.54
N GLY A 21 8.32 14.74 -9.59
CA GLY A 21 8.80 16.12 -9.48
C GLY A 21 7.99 16.94 -8.46
N TRP A 22 6.69 16.68 -8.35
CA TRP A 22 5.84 17.32 -7.34
C TRP A 22 6.18 16.87 -5.92
N LEU A 23 6.29 15.56 -5.65
CA LEU A 23 6.56 15.00 -4.33
C LEU A 23 8.02 15.18 -3.88
N HIS A 24 8.95 15.30 -4.81
CA HIS A 24 10.39 15.44 -4.52
C HIS A 24 10.79 16.86 -4.10
N ARG A 25 9.87 17.82 -4.06
CA ARG A 25 10.16 19.18 -3.61
C ARG A 25 10.71 19.17 -2.19
N LYS A 26 11.79 19.93 -1.95
CA LYS A 26 12.35 20.11 -0.61
C LYS A 26 11.40 20.94 0.23
N ASN A 27 10.90 20.36 1.30
CA ASN A 27 10.00 20.97 2.24
C ASN A 27 10.65 20.96 3.62
N ILE A 28 10.89 22.12 4.18
CA ILE A 28 11.55 22.32 5.48
C ILE A 28 10.63 22.90 6.55
N SER A 29 9.36 23.11 6.22
CA SER A 29 8.39 23.71 7.13
C SER A 29 7.25 22.73 7.44
N ALA A 30 6.69 22.85 8.63
CA ALA A 30 5.43 22.19 8.95
C ALA A 30 4.31 22.68 8.02
N SER A 31 3.48 21.76 7.59
CA SER A 31 2.30 22.09 6.79
C SER A 31 1.12 21.17 7.11
N ILE A 32 -0.07 21.76 7.12
CA ILE A 32 -1.31 21.06 7.35
C ILE A 32 -2.31 21.48 6.29
N ARG A 33 -2.90 20.52 5.62
CA ARG A 33 -3.90 20.75 4.59
C ARG A 33 -5.17 19.95 4.84
N ARG A 34 -6.30 20.61 4.78
CA ARG A 34 -7.58 19.94 4.51
C ARG A 34 -7.77 19.89 3.01
N VAL A 35 -7.95 18.69 2.48
CA VAL A 35 -8.21 18.50 1.03
C VAL A 35 -9.54 19.15 0.69
N SER A 36 -9.55 20.06 -0.29
CA SER A 36 -10.68 20.94 -0.57
C SER A 36 -11.95 20.22 -1.03
N THR A 37 -11.79 19.04 -1.62
CA THR A 37 -12.88 18.26 -2.23
C THR A 37 -13.12 16.91 -1.56
N LEU A 38 -12.42 16.63 -0.47
CA LEU A 38 -12.52 15.38 0.28
C LEU A 38 -12.42 15.66 1.79
N PRO A 39 -13.13 14.92 2.62
CA PRO A 39 -13.01 15.01 4.08
C PRO A 39 -11.73 14.31 4.56
N VAL A 40 -10.59 14.75 4.05
CA VAL A 40 -9.24 14.27 4.38
C VAL A 40 -8.41 15.45 4.86
N ALA A 41 -7.63 15.22 5.89
CA ALA A 41 -6.59 16.14 6.33
C ALA A 41 -5.23 15.42 6.28
N ILE A 42 -4.24 16.09 5.72
CA ILE A 42 -2.86 15.63 5.65
C ILE A 42 -1.94 16.64 6.29
N ALA A 43 -0.97 16.18 7.06
CA ALA A 43 -0.03 17.06 7.75
C ALA A 43 1.36 16.44 7.80
N THR A 44 2.38 17.28 7.82
CA THR A 44 3.77 16.88 7.96
C THR A 44 4.57 17.95 8.70
N ASP A 45 5.58 17.54 9.44
CA ASP A 45 6.57 18.40 10.10
C ASP A 45 7.96 17.75 10.00
N ILE A 46 8.97 18.57 9.80
CA ILE A 46 10.37 18.13 9.81
C ILE A 46 10.84 17.71 11.22
N GLY A 47 10.14 18.16 12.28
CA GLY A 47 10.58 18.00 13.65
C GLY A 47 11.64 19.02 14.06
N LEU A 48 12.29 18.79 15.22
CA LEU A 48 13.27 19.72 15.80
C LEU A 48 14.72 19.26 15.64
N VAL A 49 14.95 18.00 15.24
CA VAL A 49 16.29 17.38 15.19
C VAL A 49 16.75 17.11 13.77
N ARG A 50 15.83 16.67 12.90
CA ARG A 50 16.15 16.35 11.53
C ARG A 50 16.44 17.59 10.67
N LYS A 51 17.31 17.45 9.67
CA LYS A 51 17.67 18.54 8.73
C LYS A 51 16.85 18.51 7.45
N GLU A 52 16.19 17.39 7.17
CA GLU A 52 15.38 17.16 6.00
C GLU A 52 14.10 16.42 6.41
N ASN A 53 13.00 16.77 5.79
CA ASN A 53 11.79 15.97 5.90
C ASN A 53 11.82 14.87 4.84
N GLN A 54 12.01 13.64 5.29
CA GLN A 54 12.09 12.44 4.46
C GLN A 54 10.74 11.74 4.31
N ASP A 55 9.73 12.16 5.07
CA ASP A 55 8.35 11.69 4.93
C ASP A 55 7.68 12.26 3.69
N ARG A 56 6.81 11.46 3.09
CA ARG A 56 5.84 11.88 2.08
C ARG A 56 4.46 11.38 2.44
N VAL A 57 3.50 12.27 2.45
CA VAL A 57 2.08 11.95 2.62
C VAL A 57 1.28 12.62 1.53
N ALA A 58 0.43 11.87 0.85
CA ALA A 58 -0.32 12.37 -0.29
C ALA A 58 -1.66 11.66 -0.49
N VAL A 59 -2.56 12.34 -1.20
CA VAL A 59 -3.88 11.85 -1.59
C VAL A 59 -3.97 11.90 -3.10
N LEU A 60 -4.36 10.79 -3.72
CA LEU A 60 -4.66 10.67 -5.15
C LEU A 60 -6.17 10.49 -5.31
N LYS A 61 -6.79 11.26 -6.20
CA LYS A 61 -8.17 11.05 -6.65
C LYS A 61 -8.23 11.04 -8.17
N PHE A 62 -8.86 10.01 -8.72
CA PHE A 62 -9.08 9.91 -10.16
C PHE A 62 -10.26 8.99 -10.46
N ARG A 63 -10.77 9.04 -11.70
CA ARG A 63 -11.75 8.09 -12.19
C ARG A 63 -11.08 7.02 -13.05
N PRO A 64 -11.09 5.74 -12.61
CA PRO A 64 -10.69 4.63 -13.48
C PRO A 64 -11.61 4.54 -14.70
N ALA A 65 -11.03 4.29 -15.88
CA ALA A 65 -11.81 4.19 -17.12
C ALA A 65 -12.84 3.03 -17.09
N SER A 66 -12.56 1.99 -16.31
CA SER A 66 -13.41 0.81 -16.14
C SER A 66 -14.47 0.93 -15.04
N LYS A 67 -14.46 2.01 -14.25
CA LYS A 67 -15.34 2.18 -13.07
C LYS A 67 -16.24 3.40 -13.22
N SER A 68 -17.43 3.31 -12.62
CA SER A 68 -18.41 4.41 -12.58
C SER A 68 -18.13 5.42 -11.47
N LYS A 69 -17.36 5.03 -10.45
CA LYS A 69 -17.01 5.85 -9.29
C LYS A 69 -15.56 6.29 -9.31
N ASP A 70 -15.27 7.41 -8.67
CA ASP A 70 -13.89 7.83 -8.44
C ASP A 70 -13.20 6.87 -7.46
N MET A 71 -11.89 6.78 -7.58
CA MET A 71 -11.03 6.08 -6.62
C MET A 71 -10.23 7.13 -5.86
N VAL A 72 -10.19 7.00 -4.54
CA VAL A 72 -9.36 7.80 -3.65
C VAL A 72 -8.33 6.90 -3.01
N VAL A 73 -7.07 7.29 -3.12
CA VAL A 73 -5.92 6.60 -2.50
C VAL A 73 -5.23 7.58 -1.58
N VAL A 74 -5.11 7.23 -0.32
CA VAL A 74 -4.34 8.01 0.66
C VAL A 74 -3.12 7.18 1.00
N ALA A 75 -1.93 7.75 0.86
CA ALA A 75 -0.69 7.02 1.11
C ALA A 75 0.35 7.87 1.83
N LEU A 76 1.16 7.18 2.64
CA LEU A 76 2.27 7.72 3.39
C LEU A 76 3.50 6.84 3.15
N ALA A 77 4.66 7.46 2.99
CA ALA A 77 5.96 6.82 2.89
C ALA A 77 6.96 7.58 3.77
N ASP A 78 7.56 6.88 4.72
CA ASP A 78 8.62 7.36 5.58
C ASP A 78 9.96 6.92 4.99
N GLY A 79 10.80 7.89 4.65
CA GLY A 79 12.11 7.63 4.05
C GLY A 79 13.15 7.29 5.10
N MET A 80 13.85 6.17 4.95
CA MET A 80 14.82 5.66 5.92
C MET A 80 15.93 6.67 6.26
N GLY A 81 15.83 7.29 7.44
CA GLY A 81 16.61 8.46 7.87
C GLY A 81 18.10 8.24 8.16
N GLY A 82 18.57 7.01 8.18
CA GLY A 82 20.00 6.69 8.35
C GLY A 82 20.80 6.63 7.06
N MET A 83 20.14 6.77 5.90
CA MET A 83 20.70 6.57 4.57
C MET A 83 20.59 7.84 3.72
N GLU A 84 21.55 8.07 2.84
CA GLU A 84 21.46 9.16 1.88
C GLU A 84 20.25 8.97 0.97
N GLY A 85 19.42 10.02 0.83
CA GLY A 85 18.33 10.03 -0.14
C GLY A 85 17.01 9.45 0.35
N GLY A 86 16.75 9.30 1.67
CA GLY A 86 15.49 8.81 2.21
C GLY A 86 14.28 9.58 1.66
N GLY A 87 14.32 10.91 1.63
CA GLY A 87 13.25 11.74 1.05
C GLY A 87 13.04 11.50 -0.45
N ASN A 88 14.10 11.16 -1.21
CA ASN A 88 13.97 10.76 -2.60
C ASN A 88 13.38 9.35 -2.73
N ALA A 89 13.80 8.42 -1.86
CA ALA A 89 13.22 7.07 -1.84
C ALA A 89 11.71 7.11 -1.56
N ALA A 90 11.27 7.89 -0.56
CA ALA A 90 9.85 8.09 -0.26
C ALA A 90 9.09 8.76 -1.42
N SER A 91 9.69 9.76 -2.06
CA SER A 91 9.10 10.43 -3.24
C SER A 91 8.96 9.46 -4.42
N LEU A 92 9.98 8.64 -4.67
CA LEU A 92 9.98 7.62 -5.72
C LEU A 92 8.95 6.52 -5.42
N THR A 93 8.87 6.09 -4.16
CA THR A 93 7.88 5.12 -3.70
C THR A 93 6.47 5.59 -4.01
N LEU A 94 6.07 6.77 -3.53
CA LEU A 94 4.71 7.26 -3.75
C LEU A 94 4.42 7.59 -5.21
N SER A 95 5.36 8.18 -5.95
CA SER A 95 5.13 8.50 -7.37
C SER A 95 4.96 7.26 -8.22
N THR A 96 5.79 6.24 -8.01
CA THR A 96 5.66 4.96 -8.71
C THR A 96 4.36 4.26 -8.30
N PHE A 97 4.09 4.19 -7.00
CA PHE A 97 2.87 3.59 -6.47
C PHE A 97 1.60 4.22 -7.08
N PHE A 98 1.46 5.54 -7.04
CA PHE A 98 0.30 6.24 -7.61
C PHE A 98 0.16 6.04 -9.12
N THR A 99 1.27 6.11 -9.84
CA THR A 99 1.27 5.89 -11.30
C THR A 99 0.80 4.47 -11.64
N GLU A 100 1.29 3.47 -10.93
CA GLU A 100 0.92 2.08 -11.17
C GLU A 100 -0.50 1.76 -10.69
N VAL A 101 -1.00 2.42 -9.64
CA VAL A 101 -2.42 2.35 -9.26
C VAL A 101 -3.31 2.89 -10.39
N VAL A 102 -2.97 4.02 -10.99
CA VAL A 102 -3.72 4.56 -12.15
C VAL A 102 -3.64 3.59 -13.32
N ARG A 103 -2.45 3.05 -13.63
CA ARG A 103 -2.19 2.11 -14.73
C ARG A 103 -2.99 0.81 -14.60
N HIS A 104 -3.07 0.25 -13.39
CA HIS A 104 -3.68 -1.04 -13.10
C HIS A 104 -5.09 -0.96 -12.51
N SER A 105 -5.71 0.23 -12.52
CA SER A 105 -7.03 0.48 -11.91
C SER A 105 -8.20 -0.31 -12.50
N TYR A 106 -7.97 -1.01 -13.61
CA TYR A 106 -8.92 -1.95 -14.23
C TYR A 106 -8.99 -3.33 -13.53
N LEU A 107 -8.00 -3.64 -12.69
CA LEU A 107 -7.95 -4.86 -11.88
C LEU A 107 -8.80 -4.72 -10.60
N SER A 108 -8.90 -5.79 -9.83
CA SER A 108 -9.37 -5.69 -8.45
C SER A 108 -8.45 -4.78 -7.63
N VAL A 109 -8.99 -4.13 -6.59
CA VAL A 109 -8.19 -3.19 -5.79
C VAL A 109 -6.95 -3.87 -5.21
N ARG A 110 -7.09 -5.09 -4.70
CA ARG A 110 -5.98 -5.86 -4.13
C ARG A 110 -4.89 -6.18 -5.15
N GLU A 111 -5.25 -6.70 -6.32
CA GLU A 111 -4.28 -6.98 -7.39
C GLU A 111 -3.61 -5.72 -7.91
N CYS A 112 -4.35 -4.62 -8.00
CA CYS A 112 -3.85 -3.31 -8.38
C CYS A 112 -2.78 -2.83 -7.38
N LEU A 113 -3.08 -2.88 -6.08
CA LEU A 113 -2.16 -2.49 -5.03
C LEU A 113 -0.90 -3.36 -5.00
N GLU A 114 -1.06 -4.68 -5.09
CA GLU A 114 0.06 -5.61 -5.11
C GLU A 114 1.05 -5.28 -6.25
N LYS A 115 0.53 -5.11 -7.48
CA LYS A 115 1.36 -4.74 -8.63
C LYS A 115 2.04 -3.38 -8.43
N ALA A 116 1.31 -2.40 -7.91
CA ALA A 116 1.83 -1.06 -7.69
C ALA A 116 2.94 -1.04 -6.63
N ILE A 117 2.77 -1.78 -5.54
CA ILE A 117 3.75 -1.89 -4.46
C ILE A 117 5.00 -2.62 -4.92
N LEU A 118 4.85 -3.76 -5.60
CA LEU A 118 5.99 -4.50 -6.14
C LEU A 118 6.79 -3.65 -7.14
N LYS A 119 6.10 -2.87 -7.97
CA LYS A 119 6.76 -1.96 -8.92
C LYS A 119 7.48 -0.80 -8.23
N ALA A 120 6.90 -0.27 -7.14
CA ALA A 120 7.57 0.72 -6.30
C ALA A 120 8.83 0.15 -5.66
N ASN A 121 8.77 -1.09 -5.14
CA ASN A 121 9.93 -1.79 -4.62
C ASN A 121 11.05 -1.92 -5.66
N ASP A 122 10.71 -2.41 -6.87
CA ASP A 122 11.67 -2.55 -7.97
C ASP A 122 12.33 -1.21 -8.34
N ALA A 123 11.55 -0.14 -8.37
CA ALA A 123 12.05 1.19 -8.73
C ALA A 123 13.06 1.71 -7.70
N VAL A 124 12.74 1.58 -6.41
CA VAL A 124 13.62 2.00 -5.30
C VAL A 124 14.84 1.09 -5.22
N LEU A 125 14.66 -0.22 -5.29
CA LEU A 125 15.76 -1.21 -5.27
C LEU A 125 16.76 -0.96 -6.40
N LYS A 126 16.29 -0.65 -7.59
CA LYS A 126 17.15 -0.36 -8.75
C LYS A 126 18.11 0.81 -8.49
N ILE A 127 17.66 1.83 -7.76
CA ILE A 127 18.47 3.02 -7.45
C ILE A 127 19.36 2.78 -6.24
N TYR A 128 18.80 2.26 -5.15
CA TYR A 128 19.46 2.20 -3.85
C TYR A 128 20.14 0.86 -3.57
N LYS A 129 19.82 -0.20 -4.35
CA LYS A 129 20.43 -1.54 -4.23
C LYS A 129 20.36 -2.11 -2.80
N GLY A 130 19.25 -1.88 -2.12
CA GLY A 130 19.03 -2.29 -0.74
C GLY A 130 19.67 -1.38 0.34
N ASN A 131 20.41 -0.32 -0.08
CA ASN A 131 21.04 0.61 0.86
C ASN A 131 20.21 1.86 1.13
N GLY A 132 18.94 1.84 0.80
CA GLY A 132 17.99 2.93 0.99
C GLY A 132 16.58 2.45 0.66
N GLY A 133 15.60 3.08 1.25
CA GLY A 133 14.21 2.68 1.07
C GLY A 133 13.25 3.57 1.82
N SER A 134 12.02 3.15 1.88
CA SER A 134 10.98 3.80 2.66
C SER A 134 9.92 2.80 3.12
N THR A 135 9.09 3.19 4.08
CA THR A 135 7.83 2.51 4.35
C THR A 135 6.83 2.79 3.22
N LEU A 136 5.75 2.05 3.18
CA LEU A 136 4.56 2.40 2.39
C LEU A 136 3.30 1.94 3.12
N THR A 137 2.48 2.90 3.48
CA THR A 137 1.19 2.70 4.12
C THR A 137 0.10 3.32 3.27
N ALA A 138 -0.90 2.56 2.87
CA ALA A 138 -1.93 3.03 1.93
C ALA A 138 -3.33 2.55 2.30
N VAL A 139 -4.32 3.42 1.99
CA VAL A 139 -5.76 3.17 2.16
C VAL A 139 -6.45 3.54 0.86
N VAL A 140 -7.30 2.65 0.34
CA VAL A 140 -8.03 2.82 -0.91
C VAL A 140 -9.54 2.76 -0.69
N LEU A 141 -10.23 3.78 -1.21
CA LEU A 141 -11.68 3.89 -1.23
C LEU A 141 -12.13 3.97 -2.70
N ASP A 142 -12.87 2.99 -3.17
CA ASP A 142 -13.36 2.89 -4.56
C ASP A 142 -14.88 2.81 -4.67
N GLY A 143 -15.56 3.05 -3.55
CA GLY A 143 -17.02 2.96 -3.45
C GLY A 143 -17.54 1.56 -3.20
N SER A 144 -16.67 0.59 -2.93
CA SER A 144 -17.03 -0.71 -2.37
C SER A 144 -17.41 -0.58 -0.89
N GLU A 145 -17.95 -1.66 -0.33
CA GLU A 145 -18.32 -1.75 1.07
C GLU A 145 -17.11 -1.79 2.02
N TYR A 146 -15.96 -2.14 1.47
CA TYR A 146 -14.70 -2.30 2.20
C TYR A 146 -13.69 -1.24 1.77
N ILE A 147 -12.87 -0.85 2.72
CA ILE A 147 -11.68 -0.03 2.52
C ILE A 147 -10.50 -1.00 2.47
N THR A 148 -9.87 -1.10 1.31
CA THR A 148 -8.69 -1.95 1.17
C THR A 148 -7.44 -1.20 1.60
N THR A 149 -6.63 -1.83 2.43
CA THR A 149 -5.40 -1.25 2.95
C THR A 149 -4.19 -2.10 2.56
N ALA A 150 -3.03 -1.46 2.55
CA ALA A 150 -1.74 -2.13 2.39
C ALA A 150 -0.70 -1.45 3.29
N ASN A 151 0.16 -2.27 3.92
CA ASN A 151 1.24 -1.78 4.76
C ASN A 151 2.54 -2.54 4.50
N VAL A 152 3.64 -1.81 4.45
CA VAL A 152 5.03 -2.30 4.45
C VAL A 152 5.83 -1.34 5.31
N GLY A 153 6.49 -1.85 6.34
CA GLY A 153 7.26 -1.06 7.30
C GLY A 153 6.53 -0.85 8.63
N ASP A 154 6.95 0.15 9.38
CA ASP A 154 6.47 0.50 10.72
C ASP A 154 5.58 1.74 10.78
N SER A 155 5.34 2.38 9.66
CA SER A 155 4.25 3.36 9.58
C SER A 155 2.91 2.67 9.79
N ARG A 156 1.98 3.31 10.50
CA ARG A 156 0.80 2.63 11.04
C ARG A 156 -0.51 3.11 10.45
N ILE A 157 -1.49 2.20 10.43
CA ILE A 157 -2.90 2.49 10.17
C ILE A 157 -3.69 2.25 11.46
N TYR A 158 -4.48 3.25 11.85
CA TYR A 158 -5.39 3.16 12.98
C TYR A 158 -6.83 3.34 12.54
N GLY A 159 -7.71 2.55 13.13
CA GLY A 159 -9.16 2.79 13.11
C GLY A 159 -9.56 3.71 14.26
N LEU A 160 -10.34 4.73 13.96
CA LEU A 160 -10.81 5.74 14.89
C LEU A 160 -12.32 5.64 14.99
N THR A 161 -12.85 5.34 16.17
CA THR A 161 -14.28 5.26 16.44
C THR A 161 -14.64 6.03 17.73
N ASN A 162 -15.92 6.15 18.03
CA ASN A 162 -16.35 6.73 19.30
C ASN A 162 -15.91 5.90 20.52
N ASP A 163 -15.58 4.61 20.32
CA ASP A 163 -15.13 3.73 21.39
C ASP A 163 -13.62 3.82 21.62
N GLY A 164 -12.89 4.48 20.73
CA GLY A 164 -11.45 4.69 20.83
C GLY A 164 -10.66 4.48 19.55
N ILE A 165 -9.34 4.39 19.71
CA ILE A 165 -8.37 4.14 18.65
C ILE A 165 -7.84 2.71 18.73
N VAL A 166 -7.71 2.06 17.57
CA VAL A 166 -7.14 0.71 17.46
C VAL A 166 -6.12 0.70 16.32
N GLN A 167 -4.89 0.24 16.59
CA GLN A 167 -3.91 -0.04 15.54
C GLN A 167 -4.39 -1.24 14.72
N LEU A 168 -4.46 -1.08 13.41
CA LEU A 168 -4.93 -2.10 12.47
C LEU A 168 -3.79 -2.75 11.69
N SER A 169 -2.70 -2.02 11.46
CA SER A 169 -1.50 -2.54 10.79
C SER A 169 -0.58 -3.28 11.76
N GLU A 170 0.25 -4.18 11.23
CA GLU A 170 1.37 -4.79 11.95
C GLU A 170 2.65 -4.06 11.56
N ASP A 171 3.54 -3.81 12.53
CA ASP A 171 4.83 -3.18 12.27
C ASP A 171 5.85 -4.23 11.78
N ASP A 172 6.59 -3.89 10.74
CA ASP A 172 7.68 -4.71 10.21
C ASP A 172 9.02 -4.37 10.86
N THR A 173 9.09 -4.47 12.20
CA THR A 173 10.33 -4.23 12.95
C THR A 173 10.85 -5.51 13.61
N LEU A 174 12.16 -5.53 13.94
CA LEU A 174 12.73 -6.63 14.70
C LEU A 174 12.03 -6.84 16.04
N ALA A 175 11.60 -5.76 16.71
CA ALA A 175 10.86 -5.84 17.97
C ALA A 175 9.49 -6.50 17.78
N ALA A 176 8.74 -6.12 16.74
CA ALA A 176 7.45 -6.73 16.45
C ALA A 176 7.60 -8.21 16.09
N LEU A 177 8.64 -8.55 15.31
CA LEU A 177 8.96 -9.92 14.95
C LEU A 177 9.33 -10.75 16.19
N ALA A 178 10.17 -10.23 17.08
CA ALA A 178 10.55 -10.90 18.33
C ALA A 178 9.34 -11.16 19.23
N LYS A 179 8.41 -10.20 19.34
CA LYS A 179 7.14 -10.37 20.05
C LYS A 179 6.29 -11.51 19.46
N LYS A 180 6.24 -11.63 18.13
CA LYS A 180 5.41 -12.61 17.43
C LYS A 180 5.94 -14.05 17.57
N TYR A 181 7.28 -14.21 17.58
CA TYR A 181 7.90 -15.56 17.62
C TYR A 181 8.38 -15.99 18.99
N ASN A 182 8.61 -15.07 19.90
CA ASN A 182 8.98 -15.40 21.27
C ASN A 182 7.74 -15.27 22.15
N ASN A 183 7.15 -16.42 22.56
CA ASN A 183 6.27 -16.49 23.73
C ASN A 183 7.05 -16.20 25.05
N ILE A 184 8.17 -15.49 24.98
CA ILE A 184 9.03 -15.14 26.09
C ILE A 184 8.71 -13.68 26.38
N ASP A 185 8.29 -13.41 27.62
CA ASP A 185 8.35 -12.10 28.26
C ASP A 185 9.84 -11.66 28.33
N PHE A 186 10.37 -11.26 27.16
CA PHE A 186 11.57 -10.45 27.16
C PHE A 186 11.20 -9.15 27.87
N GLU A 187 11.97 -8.80 28.89
CA GLU A 187 11.92 -7.43 29.39
C GLU A 187 12.19 -6.52 28.21
N ALA A 188 11.11 -6.00 27.64
CA ALA A 188 11.07 -5.27 26.38
C ALA A 188 12.01 -4.05 26.35
N SER A 189 12.43 -3.57 27.52
CA SER A 189 13.16 -2.33 27.67
C SER A 189 14.60 -2.33 27.11
N GLU A 190 15.32 -3.46 27.14
CA GLU A 190 16.70 -3.50 26.63
C GLU A 190 16.80 -3.83 25.14
N PHE A 191 15.88 -4.65 24.61
CA PHE A 191 15.86 -5.00 23.19
C PHE A 191 15.28 -3.85 22.35
N ASP A 192 14.22 -3.21 22.82
CA ASP A 192 13.61 -2.03 22.17
C ASP A 192 14.59 -0.85 22.06
N SER A 193 15.48 -0.66 23.02
CA SER A 193 16.41 0.48 23.01
C SER A 193 17.57 0.35 22.01
N ARG A 194 17.92 -0.87 21.58
CA ARG A 194 19.06 -1.11 20.68
C ARG A 194 18.68 -1.51 19.26
N PHE A 195 17.60 -2.23 19.07
CA PHE A 195 17.21 -2.84 17.81
C PHE A 195 15.72 -2.66 17.47
N GLY A 196 14.93 -2.04 18.36
CA GLY A 196 13.49 -2.00 18.27
C GLY A 196 12.94 -1.35 17.01
N GLY A 197 13.61 -0.34 16.48
CA GLY A 197 13.22 0.38 15.27
C GLY A 197 13.86 -0.14 13.97
N GLU A 198 14.60 -1.25 13.99
CA GLU A 198 15.19 -1.79 12.75
C GLU A 198 14.13 -2.47 11.91
N LEU A 199 13.92 -1.96 10.67
CA LEU A 199 12.95 -2.50 9.73
C LEU A 199 13.42 -3.83 9.14
N VAL A 200 12.52 -4.80 9.10
CA VAL A 200 12.72 -6.11 8.45
C VAL A 200 12.05 -6.20 7.09
N GLN A 201 11.10 -5.32 6.82
CA GLN A 201 10.45 -5.13 5.51
C GLN A 201 10.34 -3.62 5.21
N PHE A 202 10.70 -3.25 3.99
CA PHE A 202 10.62 -1.87 3.48
C PHE A 202 10.62 -1.85 1.96
N ILE A 203 10.17 -0.78 1.36
CA ILE A 203 10.21 -0.58 -0.09
C ILE A 203 11.65 -0.27 -0.52
N GLY A 204 12.20 -1.10 -1.38
CA GLY A 204 13.61 -1.08 -1.81
C GLY A 204 14.43 -2.27 -1.30
N ILE A 205 13.76 -3.23 -0.65
CA ILE A 205 14.40 -4.47 -0.16
C ILE A 205 14.72 -5.43 -1.31
N ASP A 206 15.85 -6.12 -1.23
CA ASP A 206 16.32 -7.12 -2.24
C ASP A 206 15.83 -8.55 -1.93
N SER A 207 15.09 -8.74 -0.86
CA SER A 207 14.44 -10.01 -0.54
C SER A 207 12.98 -10.01 -1.02
N VAL A 208 12.29 -11.14 -0.81
CA VAL A 208 10.85 -11.22 -1.10
C VAL A 208 10.11 -10.22 -0.21
N LEU A 209 9.47 -9.23 -0.83
CA LEU A 209 8.66 -8.24 -0.14
C LEU A 209 7.40 -8.89 0.41
N GLN A 210 7.16 -8.73 1.70
CA GLN A 210 5.92 -9.12 2.35
C GLN A 210 5.02 -7.89 2.49
N ILE A 211 3.81 -7.97 1.94
CA ILE A 211 2.86 -6.87 1.96
C ILE A 211 1.69 -7.29 2.87
N HIS A 212 1.43 -6.50 3.90
CA HIS A 212 0.29 -6.73 4.79
C HIS A 212 -0.96 -6.08 4.18
N PHE A 213 -1.90 -6.91 3.73
CA PHE A 213 -3.20 -6.46 3.23
C PHE A 213 -4.28 -6.80 4.24
N PHE A 214 -5.16 -5.85 4.48
CA PHE A 214 -6.39 -6.10 5.24
C PHE A 214 -7.51 -5.17 4.75
N ASP A 215 -8.74 -5.63 4.89
CA ASP A 215 -9.92 -4.87 4.54
C ASP A 215 -10.59 -4.38 5.82
N ILE A 216 -10.99 -3.10 5.82
CA ILE A 216 -11.71 -2.48 6.93
C ILE A 216 -13.14 -2.26 6.48
N THR A 217 -14.12 -2.72 7.25
CA THR A 217 -15.50 -2.25 7.10
C THR A 217 -15.56 -0.78 7.48
N ALA A 218 -16.22 0.03 6.68
CA ALA A 218 -16.37 1.45 6.96
C ALA A 218 -16.94 1.65 8.37
N PRO A 219 -16.20 2.21 9.33
CA PRO A 219 -16.73 2.44 10.67
C PRO A 219 -17.81 3.50 10.60
N GLN A 220 -18.98 3.25 11.16
CA GLN A 220 -20.06 4.23 11.23
C GLN A 220 -19.58 5.45 12.04
N GLY A 221 -19.53 6.61 11.38
CA GLY A 221 -19.05 7.86 11.99
C GLY A 221 -17.55 7.84 12.35
N GLY A 222 -16.79 6.87 11.82
CA GLY A 222 -15.38 6.72 12.12
C GLY A 222 -14.45 7.31 11.07
N ALA A 223 -13.18 7.37 11.42
CA ALA A 223 -12.10 7.80 10.55
C ALA A 223 -10.95 6.78 10.56
N VAL A 224 -10.06 6.90 9.59
CA VAL A 224 -8.81 6.16 9.52
C VAL A 224 -7.66 7.15 9.63
N LEU A 225 -6.66 6.81 10.45
CA LEU A 225 -5.42 7.57 10.60
C LEU A 225 -4.26 6.75 10.02
N LEU A 226 -3.49 7.35 9.12
CA LEU A 226 -2.16 6.90 8.72
C LEU A 226 -1.13 7.78 9.43
N SER A 227 -0.07 7.19 9.96
CA SER A 227 0.98 7.94 10.67
C SER A 227 2.37 7.36 10.45
N SER A 228 3.38 8.21 10.27
CA SER A 228 4.78 7.81 10.39
C SER A 228 5.15 7.60 11.88
N ASP A 229 6.32 7.01 12.12
CA ASP A 229 6.82 6.68 13.44
C ASP A 229 6.99 7.93 14.33
N GLY A 230 7.52 9.04 13.78
CA GLY A 230 7.63 10.30 14.50
C GLY A 230 6.28 10.87 14.95
N ALA A 231 5.20 10.59 14.21
CA ALA A 231 3.87 11.06 14.57
C ALA A 231 3.22 10.20 15.67
N HIS A 232 3.31 8.86 15.59
CA HIS A 232 2.69 7.99 16.60
C HIS A 232 3.57 7.75 17.84
N THR A 233 4.79 8.26 17.86
CA THR A 233 5.69 8.25 19.04
C THR A 233 5.03 8.92 20.27
N ILE A 234 4.01 9.76 20.10
CA ILE A 234 3.23 10.34 21.20
C ILE A 234 2.41 9.29 21.98
N GLY A 235 2.26 8.09 21.44
CA GLY A 235 1.56 6.95 22.03
C GLY A 235 0.05 6.96 21.81
N ASP A 236 -0.54 5.74 21.74
CA ASP A 236 -1.94 5.51 21.39
C ASP A 236 -2.92 6.23 22.34
N ASN A 237 -2.59 6.29 23.63
CA ASN A 237 -3.43 6.99 24.61
C ASN A 237 -3.57 8.49 24.31
N ASN A 238 -2.48 9.14 23.86
CA ASN A 238 -2.54 10.54 23.47
C ASN A 238 -3.24 10.72 22.13
N LEU A 239 -2.98 9.83 21.15
CA LEU A 239 -3.72 9.82 19.89
C LEU A 239 -5.23 9.73 20.13
N ASN A 240 -5.66 8.83 21.02
CA ASN A 240 -7.06 8.68 21.39
C ASN A 240 -7.64 9.94 22.02
N LYS A 241 -6.96 10.51 23.02
CA LYS A 241 -7.42 11.76 23.67
C LYS A 241 -7.53 12.91 22.69
N LEU A 242 -6.56 13.05 21.79
CA LEU A 242 -6.60 14.08 20.75
C LEU A 242 -7.77 13.89 19.80
N PHE A 243 -8.09 12.65 19.42
CA PHE A 243 -9.22 12.32 18.55
C PHE A 243 -10.54 12.72 19.24
N MET A 244 -10.78 12.22 20.44
CA MET A 244 -12.01 12.47 21.20
C MET A 244 -12.30 13.97 21.45
N HIS A 245 -11.26 14.79 21.47
CA HIS A 245 -11.38 16.23 21.70
C HIS A 245 -11.21 17.08 20.42
N SER A 246 -11.12 16.47 19.23
CA SER A 246 -11.01 17.21 17.97
C SER A 246 -12.34 17.27 17.24
N SER A 247 -12.74 18.48 16.83
CA SER A 247 -14.02 18.70 16.15
C SER A 247 -14.00 18.35 14.66
N ASN A 248 -12.83 18.10 14.07
CA ASN A 248 -12.67 17.75 12.67
C ASN A 248 -11.27 17.17 12.41
N THR A 249 -11.11 16.50 11.24
CA THR A 249 -9.88 15.85 10.83
C THR A 249 -8.67 16.78 10.78
N GLY A 250 -8.83 18.02 10.33
CA GLY A 250 -7.75 19.01 10.26
C GLY A 250 -7.22 19.43 11.63
N LEU A 251 -8.11 19.61 12.61
CA LEU A 251 -7.71 19.93 13.98
C LEU A 251 -7.02 18.73 14.63
N TYR A 252 -7.49 17.51 14.37
CA TYR A 252 -6.87 16.31 14.87
C TYR A 252 -5.46 16.13 14.32
N ALA A 253 -5.29 16.21 12.99
CA ALA A 253 -3.97 16.16 12.35
C ALA A 253 -3.00 17.20 12.91
N LYS A 254 -3.49 18.46 13.07
CA LYS A 254 -2.67 19.53 13.66
C LYS A 254 -2.19 19.20 15.06
N ARG A 255 -3.08 18.72 15.91
CA ARG A 255 -2.74 18.41 17.31
C ARG A 255 -1.76 17.27 17.45
N ILE A 256 -1.81 16.27 16.55
CA ILE A 256 -0.82 15.19 16.53
C ILE A 256 0.57 15.78 16.24
N ILE A 257 0.70 16.57 15.17
CA ILE A 257 1.97 17.17 14.77
C ILE A 257 2.51 18.12 15.87
N ASP A 258 1.66 18.97 16.43
CA ASP A 258 2.04 19.87 17.52
C ASP A 258 2.54 19.07 18.72
N LEU A 259 1.84 18.00 19.11
CA LEU A 259 2.23 17.17 20.26
C LEU A 259 3.50 16.36 19.99
N ALA A 260 3.71 15.84 18.78
CA ALA A 260 4.95 15.17 18.39
C ALA A 260 6.15 16.11 18.54
N SER A 261 6.02 17.37 18.11
CA SER A 261 7.03 18.40 18.34
C SER A 261 7.27 18.67 19.82
N TRP A 262 6.22 18.73 20.65
CA TRP A 262 6.32 18.89 22.09
C TRP A 262 7.00 17.70 22.79
N PHE A 263 6.86 16.50 22.27
CA PHE A 263 7.55 15.28 22.75
C PHE A 263 9.01 15.22 22.35
N GLY A 264 9.54 16.29 21.75
CA GLY A 264 10.95 16.44 21.40
C GLY A 264 11.21 16.58 19.90
N GLY A 265 10.23 16.26 19.05
CA GLY A 265 10.37 16.38 17.60
C GLY A 265 11.61 15.67 17.05
N PHE A 266 11.91 14.49 17.55
CA PHE A 266 13.16 13.75 17.25
C PHE A 266 13.22 13.26 15.81
N ASP A 267 12.05 13.06 15.19
CA ASP A 267 11.92 12.63 13.80
C ASP A 267 10.95 13.50 13.00
N ASN A 268 10.90 13.24 11.68
CA ASN A 268 9.87 13.73 10.81
C ASN A 268 8.52 13.15 11.27
N ALA A 269 7.47 13.92 11.26
CA ALA A 269 6.15 13.50 11.68
C ALA A 269 5.13 13.78 10.59
N SER A 270 4.47 12.74 10.09
CA SER A 270 3.47 12.86 9.03
C SER A 270 2.22 12.06 9.34
N VAL A 271 1.07 12.62 9.00
CA VAL A 271 -0.22 11.97 9.19
C VAL A 271 -1.18 12.24 8.05
N ALA A 272 -2.09 11.29 7.82
CA ALA A 272 -3.31 11.49 7.06
C ALA A 272 -4.51 11.02 7.88
N VAL A 273 -5.53 11.86 8.00
CA VAL A 273 -6.79 11.57 8.69
C VAL A 273 -7.91 11.54 7.67
N VAL A 274 -8.59 10.43 7.54
CA VAL A 274 -9.57 10.12 6.49
C VAL A 274 -10.93 9.89 7.14
N GLU A 275 -11.90 10.77 6.91
CA GLU A 275 -13.28 10.55 7.32
C GLU A 275 -13.99 9.72 6.22
N VAL A 276 -14.20 8.46 6.52
CA VAL A 276 -14.57 7.45 5.53
C VAL A 276 -15.96 7.70 4.93
N GLU A 277 -16.95 7.93 5.78
CA GLU A 277 -18.34 8.10 5.37
C GLU A 277 -18.53 9.30 4.43
N GLY A 278 -17.82 10.39 4.69
CA GLY A 278 -17.84 11.58 3.85
C GLY A 278 -17.28 11.31 2.46
N ILE A 279 -16.16 10.57 2.36
CA ILE A 279 -15.58 10.21 1.05
C ILE A 279 -16.53 9.34 0.25
N LEU A 280 -17.10 8.29 0.85
CA LEU A 280 -17.98 7.35 0.15
C LEU A 280 -19.21 8.05 -0.45
N LYS A 281 -19.70 9.14 0.16
CA LYS A 281 -20.79 9.96 -0.38
C LYS A 281 -20.35 10.79 -1.59
N ASP A 282 -19.08 11.20 -1.65
CA ASP A 282 -18.56 12.12 -2.66
C ASP A 282 -17.94 11.40 -3.88
N LEU A 283 -17.78 10.07 -3.86
CA LEU A 283 -17.19 9.32 -4.97
C LEU A 283 -18.03 9.31 -6.26
N ASP A 284 -19.33 9.59 -6.16
CA ASP A 284 -20.21 9.64 -7.32
C ASP A 284 -20.08 10.95 -8.12
N VAL A 285 -19.50 11.99 -7.53
CA VAL A 285 -19.27 13.28 -8.17
C VAL A 285 -18.08 13.17 -9.11
N SER A 286 -18.35 13.10 -10.41
CA SER A 286 -17.34 12.93 -11.45
C SER A 286 -16.37 14.10 -11.51
N SER A 287 -15.09 13.80 -11.33
CA SER A 287 -13.99 14.74 -11.59
C SER A 287 -13.65 14.85 -13.10
N GLY A 288 -14.36 14.12 -13.96
CA GLY A 288 -14.01 14.00 -15.37
C GLY A 288 -12.68 13.23 -15.55
N TYR A 289 -11.92 13.60 -16.58
CA TYR A 289 -10.60 13.00 -16.87
C TYR A 289 -9.46 13.74 -16.13
N VAL A 290 -9.67 14.06 -14.86
CA VAL A 290 -8.66 14.76 -14.06
C VAL A 290 -8.12 13.82 -12.98
N ILE A 291 -6.80 13.76 -12.91
CA ILE A 291 -6.07 13.13 -11.79
C ILE A 291 -5.67 14.26 -10.86
N ASN A 292 -6.11 14.19 -9.61
CA ASN A 292 -5.74 15.15 -8.58
C ASN A 292 -4.80 14.48 -7.59
N VAL A 293 -3.71 15.15 -7.25
CA VAL A 293 -2.78 14.76 -6.19
C VAL A 293 -2.64 15.92 -5.22
N TRP A 294 -2.88 15.66 -3.95
CA TRP A 294 -2.66 16.63 -2.88
C TRP A 294 -1.53 16.14 -1.98
N ASP A 295 -0.66 17.06 -1.60
CA ASP A 295 0.25 16.92 -0.49
C ASP A 295 0.01 18.04 0.54
N PRO A 296 0.67 18.06 1.71
CA PRO A 296 0.48 19.11 2.70
C PRO A 296 0.73 20.53 2.16
N PHE A 297 1.49 20.68 1.07
CA PHE A 297 1.93 21.97 0.53
C PHE A 297 1.14 22.44 -0.68
N GLY A 298 0.38 21.58 -1.36
CA GLY A 298 -0.32 21.98 -2.57
C GLY A 298 -1.27 20.96 -3.17
N GLU A 299 -1.71 21.27 -4.38
CA GLU A 299 -2.53 20.45 -5.24
C GLU A 299 -1.94 20.42 -6.63
N LEU A 300 -1.77 19.23 -7.18
CA LEU A 300 -1.38 18.99 -8.56
C LEU A 300 -2.60 18.44 -9.32
N LYS A 301 -2.98 19.12 -10.41
CA LYS A 301 -4.05 18.69 -11.31
C LYS A 301 -3.47 18.28 -12.64
N LEU A 302 -3.71 17.04 -13.02
CA LEU A 302 -3.27 16.48 -14.27
C LEU A 302 -4.48 16.10 -15.10
N VAL A 303 -4.48 16.47 -16.37
CA VAL A 303 -5.53 16.04 -17.30
C VAL A 303 -5.18 14.64 -17.77
N ASN A 304 -5.99 13.66 -17.38
CA ASN A 304 -5.89 12.32 -17.91
C ASN A 304 -6.53 12.33 -19.31
N LEU A 305 -5.69 12.45 -20.33
CA LEU A 305 -6.17 12.26 -21.69
C LEU A 305 -6.65 10.82 -21.82
N PRO A 306 -7.93 10.58 -22.26
CA PRO A 306 -8.37 9.22 -22.48
C PRO A 306 -7.38 8.57 -23.44
N GLN A 307 -6.69 7.53 -22.99
CA GLN A 307 -5.98 6.67 -23.92
C GLN A 307 -7.03 6.16 -24.87
N THR A 308 -6.95 6.57 -26.14
CA THR A 308 -7.62 5.83 -27.19
C THR A 308 -7.21 4.39 -26.95
N LEU A 309 -8.19 3.56 -26.59
CA LEU A 309 -8.02 2.12 -26.44
C LEU A 309 -7.28 1.68 -27.69
N SER A 310 -5.97 1.61 -27.64
CA SER A 310 -5.18 0.93 -28.62
C SER A 310 -5.61 -0.53 -28.47
N ASN A 311 -6.50 -0.93 -29.37
CA ASN A 311 -6.99 -2.28 -29.50
C ASN A 311 -5.78 -3.21 -29.53
N HIS A 312 -5.47 -3.83 -28.40
CA HIS A 312 -4.79 -5.10 -28.40
C HIS A 312 -5.75 -6.18 -28.89
N ASN A 313 -6.27 -5.98 -30.10
CA ASN A 313 -6.70 -7.02 -30.97
C ASN A 313 -5.50 -7.46 -31.79
N GLU A 314 -4.51 -8.02 -31.14
CA GLU A 314 -3.52 -8.82 -31.82
C GLU A 314 -4.15 -10.17 -32.10
N ASN A 315 -4.37 -10.36 -33.42
CA ASN A 315 -4.41 -11.64 -34.09
C ASN A 315 -5.55 -12.62 -33.78
N GLN A 316 -6.73 -12.26 -34.24
CA GLN A 316 -7.56 -13.20 -34.97
C GLN A 316 -7.92 -12.61 -36.34
N ALA A 317 -6.97 -12.48 -37.21
CA ALA A 317 -7.24 -12.36 -38.64
C ALA A 317 -7.44 -13.77 -39.18
N SER A 318 -8.67 -14.19 -39.07
CA SER A 318 -9.27 -15.26 -39.87
C SER A 318 -8.96 -15.07 -41.33
N SER A 319 -8.37 -16.08 -41.92
CA SER A 319 -8.52 -16.38 -43.31
C SER A 319 -10.00 -16.60 -43.69
N ALA A 320 -10.57 -15.68 -44.40
CA ALA A 320 -11.77 -15.91 -45.22
C ALA A 320 -11.76 -14.94 -46.38
N ASP A 321 -11.64 -15.47 -47.53
CA ASP A 321 -12.26 -15.26 -48.80
C ASP A 321 -11.31 -15.12 -49.99
N GLY A 322 -11.54 -16.03 -50.93
CA GLY A 322 -10.98 -15.95 -52.28
C GLY A 322 -11.12 -17.26 -53.00
N LYS A 323 -12.35 -17.57 -53.44
CA LYS A 323 -12.61 -18.61 -54.46
C LYS A 323 -11.86 -18.30 -55.77
N GLN A 324 -11.23 -19.31 -56.36
CA GLN A 324 -11.56 -19.85 -57.69
C GLN A 324 -10.57 -20.91 -58.13
N SER A 325 -11.12 -22.08 -58.37
CA SER A 325 -10.96 -23.06 -59.45
C SER A 325 -9.62 -23.13 -60.17
N GLU A 326 -8.99 -24.31 -60.16
CA GLU A 326 -8.96 -25.21 -61.31
C GLU A 326 -8.25 -26.53 -61.05
N LYS A 327 -8.78 -27.54 -61.71
CA LYS A 327 -8.41 -28.96 -61.70
C LYS A 327 -6.96 -29.21 -62.18
N ASN A 328 -6.30 -30.20 -61.57
CA ASN A 328 -5.82 -31.39 -62.28
C ASN A 328 -5.03 -32.30 -61.33
N LYS A 329 -5.54 -33.45 -61.16
CA LYS A 329 -5.13 -34.83 -61.45
C LYS A 329 -3.64 -35.20 -61.24
N VAL A 330 -3.51 -36.26 -60.48
CA VAL A 330 -2.92 -37.57 -60.75
C VAL A 330 -1.73 -38.01 -59.90
N GLN A 331 -1.95 -39.14 -59.21
CA GLN A 331 -1.06 -40.25 -58.83
C GLN A 331 0.09 -39.95 -57.85
N GLY A 332 0.27 -40.62 -56.78
CA GLY A 332 0.28 -42.06 -56.54
C GLY A 332 1.61 -42.39 -55.91
N GLY A 333 1.66 -42.99 -54.76
CA GLY A 333 2.90 -43.46 -54.18
C GLY A 333 2.69 -43.93 -52.74
N VAL A 334 2.31 -45.16 -52.62
CA VAL A 334 2.32 -46.00 -51.40
C VAL A 334 3.74 -46.33 -51.01
N VAL A 335 4.02 -46.51 -49.74
CA VAL A 335 4.84 -47.52 -49.05
C VAL A 335 5.61 -46.97 -47.87
N LYS A 336 5.42 -47.41 -46.75
CA LYS A 336 5.69 -48.45 -45.79
C LYS A 336 6.04 -47.95 -44.38
N LYS A 337 5.38 -48.61 -43.47
CA LYS A 337 5.65 -48.69 -42.03
C LYS A 337 7.05 -49.19 -41.71
N THR A 338 7.69 -48.67 -40.68
CA THR A 338 8.52 -49.51 -39.81
C THR A 338 8.42 -49.01 -38.36
N ALA A 339 8.00 -49.93 -37.52
CA ALA A 339 7.96 -49.83 -36.09
C ALA A 339 9.29 -50.27 -35.50
N VAL A 340 9.81 -49.60 -34.48
CA VAL A 340 10.79 -50.14 -33.56
C VAL A 340 10.38 -49.90 -32.14
N LYS A 341 10.45 -51.00 -31.39
CA LYS A 341 10.00 -51.22 -30.02
C LYS A 341 10.98 -50.68 -28.97
N LYS A 342 10.37 -50.19 -27.87
CA LYS A 342 10.66 -50.39 -26.43
C LYS A 342 12.11 -50.36 -25.93
N LYS A 343 12.34 -49.49 -24.93
CA LYS A 343 12.84 -49.94 -23.61
C LYS A 343 12.38 -49.01 -22.49
N THR A 344 11.53 -49.56 -21.64
CA THR A 344 11.16 -49.08 -20.32
C THR A 344 12.33 -49.19 -19.35
N ARG A 345 12.54 -48.16 -18.54
CA ARG A 345 13.23 -48.33 -17.25
C ARG A 345 12.56 -47.41 -16.20
N SER A 346 12.05 -48.06 -15.21
CA SER A 346 11.37 -47.55 -14.02
C SER A 346 12.27 -46.65 -13.16
N ARG A 347 11.72 -45.53 -12.68
CA ARG A 347 12.09 -44.93 -11.39
C ARG A 347 10.87 -44.22 -10.83
N ASN A 348 10.15 -44.95 -10.01
CA ASN A 348 9.04 -44.45 -9.24
C ASN A 348 9.34 -44.82 -7.79
N SER A 349 9.76 -43.88 -6.96
CA SER A 349 9.73 -44.02 -5.48
C SER A 349 9.89 -42.73 -4.66
N ASN A 350 9.97 -41.53 -5.28
CA ASN A 350 10.13 -40.28 -4.48
C ASN A 350 8.95 -39.31 -4.54
N ALA A 351 7.90 -39.60 -5.31
CA ALA A 351 6.74 -38.69 -5.41
C ALA A 351 5.69 -38.86 -4.28
N LYS A 352 5.66 -40.01 -3.61
CA LYS A 352 4.66 -40.30 -2.57
C LYS A 352 4.97 -39.75 -1.17
N ASN A 353 6.18 -39.26 -0.92
CA ASN A 353 6.54 -38.69 0.39
C ASN A 353 6.41 -37.16 0.48
N ILE A 354 6.20 -36.48 -0.65
CA ILE A 354 6.01 -35.04 -0.68
C ILE A 354 4.52 -34.69 -0.51
N GLU A 355 3.63 -35.42 -1.14
CA GLU A 355 2.18 -35.22 -0.99
C GLU A 355 1.63 -35.47 0.43
N LYS A 356 2.25 -36.39 1.19
CA LYS A 356 1.84 -36.64 2.59
C LYS A 356 2.30 -35.58 3.59
N LYS A 357 3.32 -34.76 3.24
CA LYS A 357 3.76 -33.66 4.09
C LYS A 357 2.98 -32.38 3.85
N GLU A 358 2.41 -32.19 2.66
CA GLU A 358 1.56 -31.04 2.35
C GLU A 358 0.13 -31.22 2.84
N LEU A 359 -0.41 -32.42 2.87
CA LEU A 359 -1.73 -32.69 3.44
C LEU A 359 -1.79 -32.50 4.97
N ASN A 360 -0.73 -32.85 5.70
CA ASN A 360 -0.70 -32.61 7.15
C ASN A 360 -0.49 -31.15 7.54
N LYS A 361 0.01 -30.31 6.64
CA LYS A 361 0.20 -28.88 6.89
C LYS A 361 -1.08 -28.07 6.71
N ASN A 362 -1.98 -28.54 5.85
CA ASN A 362 -3.27 -27.90 5.60
C ASN A 362 -4.31 -28.25 6.68
N GLU A 363 -4.22 -29.43 7.31
CA GLU A 363 -5.09 -29.77 8.46
C GLU A 363 -4.71 -29.04 9.77
N GLU A 364 -3.43 -28.63 9.93
CA GLU A 364 -3.02 -27.77 11.06
C GLU A 364 -3.42 -26.30 10.87
N LEU A 365 -3.58 -25.82 9.63
CA LEU A 365 -3.98 -24.44 9.35
C LEU A 365 -5.50 -24.23 9.40
N GLU A 366 -6.32 -25.26 9.20
CA GLU A 366 -7.78 -25.16 9.37
C GLU A 366 -8.24 -25.20 10.84
N ASN A 367 -7.42 -25.71 11.76
CA ASN A 367 -7.72 -25.73 13.18
C ASN A 367 -7.40 -24.41 13.92
N ILE A 368 -6.77 -23.44 13.28
CA ILE A 368 -6.45 -22.12 13.86
C ILE A 368 -7.52 -21.06 13.54
N SER A 369 -8.43 -21.33 12.60
CA SER A 369 -9.46 -20.36 12.17
C SER A 369 -10.76 -20.38 12.99
N GLN A 370 -10.86 -21.18 14.06
CA GLN A 370 -12.01 -21.21 14.96
C GLN A 370 -11.59 -20.97 16.41
N LEU A 371 -11.01 -19.82 16.71
CA LEU A 371 -10.95 -19.30 18.07
C LEU A 371 -12.12 -18.35 18.27
N ASP A 372 -13.18 -18.92 18.81
CA ASP A 372 -14.37 -18.25 19.32
C ASP A 372 -13.97 -17.22 20.39
N MET A 373 -14.12 -15.94 20.10
CA MET A 373 -13.94 -14.87 21.07
C MET A 373 -15.18 -14.76 21.97
N SER A 374 -15.30 -15.62 22.96
CA SER A 374 -16.23 -15.43 24.07
C SER A 374 -15.55 -14.55 25.13
N PHE A 375 -15.91 -13.30 25.20
CA PHE A 375 -15.61 -12.44 26.33
C PHE A 375 -16.41 -12.89 27.54
N SER A 376 -15.74 -13.48 28.51
CA SER A 376 -16.32 -13.75 29.83
C SER A 376 -16.18 -12.52 30.72
N GLU A 377 -17.32 -11.93 31.06
CA GLU A 377 -17.46 -11.02 32.19
C GLU A 377 -16.84 -11.63 33.45
N ARG A 378 -15.92 -10.93 34.09
CA ARG A 378 -15.58 -11.21 35.50
C ARG A 378 -15.31 -9.95 36.30
N ASN A 379 -16.24 -9.79 37.21
CA ASN A 379 -16.15 -9.35 38.60
C ASN A 379 -16.06 -7.88 38.94
N SER A 380 -17.25 -7.39 39.25
CA SER A 380 -17.50 -6.36 40.27
C SER A 380 -16.88 -6.74 41.61
N VAL A 381 -15.92 -5.99 42.10
CA VAL A 381 -15.51 -6.03 43.51
C VAL A 381 -16.26 -4.93 44.23
N LYS A 382 -17.08 -5.35 45.17
CA LYS A 382 -17.81 -4.53 46.15
C LYS A 382 -16.85 -3.69 46.96
N GLY A 383 -17.15 -2.40 47.02
CA GLY A 383 -16.50 -1.53 48.00
C GLY A 383 -16.92 -1.86 49.44
N ASP A 384 -15.94 -1.78 50.30
CA ASP A 384 -16.20 -1.67 51.75
C ASP A 384 -15.97 -0.20 52.16
N LYS A 385 -17.02 0.33 52.76
CA LYS A 385 -16.99 1.54 53.58
C LYS A 385 -16.34 1.17 54.91
N ASN A 386 -15.37 2.00 55.34
CA ASN A 386 -15.30 2.44 56.77
C ASN A 386 -14.27 3.57 56.88
N GLU A 387 -14.79 4.71 57.29
CA GLU A 387 -14.53 5.52 58.48
C GLU A 387 -13.05 5.68 58.93
N ARG A 388 -12.46 6.82 58.71
CA ARG A 388 -12.19 7.91 59.68
C ARG A 388 -11.53 9.09 58.98
#